data_3fcbaf7f8c6984f95e1894bb3140f90b
#
_entry.id   3fcbaf7f8c6984f95e1894bb3140f90b
#
_cell.length_a   1.000
_cell.length_b   1.000
_cell.length_c   1.000
_cell.angle_alpha   90.00
_cell.angle_beta   90.00
_cell.angle_gamma   90.00
#
_symmetry.space_group_name_H-M   'P 1'
#
loop_
_entity.id
_entity.type
_entity.pdbx_description
1 polymer ?
#
loop_
_entity_poly.entity_id
_entity_poly.type
_entity_poly.pdbx_seq_one_letter_code
_entity_poly.pdbx_strand_id
1 'polypeptide(L)'
;SYGGYAALVAASRSPNAYQCVIAGAAVTDPQMQVDYYRYRLRGSSKLEQLAMWDDSISPLTEVDKVNVPVLLIHGDVDQRVPVDHAEKYLAKLVDAKKQHTYVELEGADHFSNTLFYNHKTLLYSSILNYLADECGLENGMMPATSPTKIEPKVAQQP
;
A
#
# COMPACT_ATOMS: atom_id res chain seq x y z
N SER A 1 -6.21 2.94 -3.02
CA SER A 1 -6.53 3.94 -1.98
C SER A 1 -7.38 3.37 -0.87
N TYR A 2 -8.71 3.43 -0.99
CA TYR A 2 -9.60 2.96 0.10
C TYR A 2 -9.41 1.46 0.41
N GLY A 3 -9.22 0.61 -0.59
CA GLY A 3 -8.93 -0.81 -0.38
C GLY A 3 -7.63 -1.04 0.40
N GLY A 4 -6.59 -0.25 0.11
CA GLY A 4 -5.34 -0.27 0.87
C GLY A 4 -5.53 0.20 2.31
N TYR A 5 -6.29 1.27 2.54
CA TYR A 5 -6.70 1.72 3.87
C TYR A 5 -7.44 0.61 4.64
N ALA A 6 -8.46 0.01 4.01
CA ALA A 6 -9.25 -1.05 4.64
C ALA A 6 -8.40 -2.28 5.01
N ALA A 7 -7.43 -2.64 4.16
CA ALA A 7 -6.49 -3.74 4.44
C ALA A 7 -5.63 -3.46 5.67
N LEU A 8 -5.10 -2.24 5.81
CA LEU A 8 -4.30 -1.85 6.98
C LEU A 8 -5.14 -1.77 8.26
N VAL A 9 -6.37 -1.24 8.18
CA VAL A 9 -7.32 -1.23 9.31
C VAL A 9 -7.67 -2.66 9.73
N ALA A 10 -7.94 -3.55 8.77
CA ALA A 10 -8.24 -4.94 9.06
C ALA A 10 -7.10 -5.65 9.79
N ALA A 11 -5.84 -5.39 9.37
CA ALA A 11 -4.65 -5.94 10.02
C ALA A 11 -4.48 -5.51 11.47
N SER A 12 -4.80 -4.25 11.80
CA SER A 12 -4.70 -3.74 13.17
C SER A 12 -5.88 -4.14 14.05
N ARG A 13 -7.08 -4.23 13.47
CA ARG A 13 -8.32 -4.51 14.22
C ARG A 13 -8.65 -5.99 14.35
N SER A 14 -8.11 -6.81 13.45
CA SER A 14 -8.30 -8.26 13.46
C SER A 14 -6.97 -8.99 13.25
N PRO A 15 -5.99 -8.80 14.15
CA PRO A 15 -4.59 -9.21 13.93
C PRO A 15 -4.39 -10.72 13.77
N ASN A 16 -5.38 -11.54 14.17
CA ASN A 16 -5.32 -13.01 14.05
C ASN A 16 -6.16 -13.55 12.88
N ALA A 17 -6.81 -12.69 12.10
CA ALA A 17 -7.67 -13.10 11.00
C ALA A 17 -6.93 -13.28 9.67
N TYR A 18 -5.71 -12.77 9.57
CA TYR A 18 -4.93 -12.72 8.34
C TYR A 18 -3.52 -13.25 8.55
N GLN A 19 -2.91 -13.83 7.52
CA GLN A 19 -1.51 -14.25 7.54
C GLN A 19 -0.57 -13.16 7.08
N CYS A 20 -1.04 -12.24 6.24
CA CYS A 20 -0.29 -11.11 5.71
C CYS A 20 -1.23 -10.02 5.23
N VAL A 21 -0.68 -8.86 4.87
CA VAL A 21 -1.43 -7.71 4.35
C VAL A 21 -0.73 -7.17 3.11
N ILE A 22 -1.51 -6.84 2.08
CA ILE A 22 -1.05 -6.14 0.88
C ILE A 22 -1.86 -4.85 0.75
N ALA A 23 -1.18 -3.70 0.81
CA ALA A 23 -1.82 -2.40 0.76
C ALA A 23 -1.22 -1.54 -0.37
N GLY A 24 -2.03 -1.32 -1.42
CA GLY A 24 -1.66 -0.50 -2.57
C GLY A 24 -2.22 0.92 -2.49
N ALA A 25 -1.36 1.93 -2.68
CA ALA A 25 -1.71 3.36 -2.67
C ALA A 25 -2.65 3.74 -1.50
N ALA A 26 -2.32 3.25 -0.30
CA ALA A 26 -3.20 3.30 0.86
C ALA A 26 -3.23 4.69 1.50
N VAL A 27 -4.42 5.13 1.90
CA VAL A 27 -4.54 6.21 2.88
C VAL A 27 -4.16 5.63 4.25
N THR A 28 -3.06 6.08 4.80
CA THR A 28 -2.55 5.59 6.09
C THR A 28 -2.92 6.50 7.27
N ASP A 29 -3.25 7.75 6.96
CA ASP A 29 -3.76 8.72 7.92
C ASP A 29 -4.88 9.54 7.27
N PRO A 30 -6.13 9.35 7.71
CA PRO A 30 -7.28 10.12 7.21
C PRO A 30 -7.11 11.63 7.34
N GLN A 31 -6.50 12.11 8.44
CA GLN A 31 -6.30 13.54 8.64
C GLN A 31 -5.33 14.14 7.60
N MET A 32 -4.24 13.43 7.28
CA MET A 32 -3.35 13.84 6.18
C MET A 32 -4.10 13.95 4.86
N GLN A 33 -5.00 13.01 4.58
CA GLN A 33 -5.81 13.02 3.35
C GLN A 33 -6.77 14.20 3.33
N VAL A 34 -7.44 14.52 4.44
CA VAL A 34 -8.29 15.70 4.59
C VAL A 34 -7.49 16.97 4.36
N ASP A 35 -6.32 17.11 4.98
CA ASP A 35 -5.47 18.29 4.85
C ASP A 35 -4.95 18.46 3.41
N TYR A 36 -4.58 17.37 2.75
CA TYR A 36 -4.16 17.38 1.35
C TYR A 36 -5.28 17.88 0.43
N TYR A 37 -6.52 17.45 0.65
CA TYR A 37 -7.66 17.84 -0.17
C TYR A 37 -8.33 19.15 0.24
N ARG A 38 -8.06 19.66 1.43
CA ARG A 38 -8.71 20.87 2.00
C ARG A 38 -8.78 22.05 1.03
N TYR A 39 -7.72 22.26 0.27
CA TYR A 39 -7.62 23.37 -0.69
C TYR A 39 -7.78 22.95 -2.15
N ARG A 40 -7.85 21.63 -2.41
CA ARG A 40 -7.99 21.07 -3.76
C ARG A 40 -9.43 20.81 -4.15
N LEU A 41 -10.26 20.38 -3.20
CA LEU A 41 -11.68 20.20 -3.43
C LEU A 41 -12.40 21.54 -3.54
N ARG A 42 -13.34 21.64 -4.49
CA ARG A 42 -14.18 22.80 -4.73
C ARG A 42 -15.62 22.34 -4.89
N GLY A 43 -16.56 23.28 -4.66
CA GLY A 43 -17.98 23.04 -4.82
C GLY A 43 -18.72 22.80 -3.51
N SER A 44 -20.05 22.67 -3.61
CA SER A 44 -20.95 22.53 -2.46
C SER A 44 -20.78 21.24 -1.67
N SER A 45 -20.32 20.17 -2.30
CA SER A 45 -20.08 18.87 -1.67
C SER A 45 -18.72 18.73 -0.96
N LYS A 46 -17.91 19.79 -0.94
CA LYS A 46 -16.57 19.74 -0.33
C LYS A 46 -16.59 19.28 1.11
N LEU A 47 -17.47 19.87 1.92
CA LEU A 47 -17.56 19.54 3.35
C LEU A 47 -18.02 18.10 3.57
N GLU A 48 -18.96 17.62 2.78
CA GLU A 48 -19.42 16.23 2.83
C GLU A 48 -18.31 15.26 2.48
N GLN A 49 -17.53 15.55 1.44
CA GLN A 49 -16.41 14.71 1.03
C GLN A 49 -15.29 14.65 2.07
N LEU A 50 -15.00 15.77 2.75
CA LEU A 50 -14.02 15.80 3.83
C LEU A 50 -14.52 15.10 5.08
N ALA A 51 -15.81 15.27 5.42
CA ALA A 51 -16.44 14.64 6.60
C ALA A 51 -16.45 13.09 6.51
N MET A 52 -16.34 12.51 5.34
CA MET A 52 -16.20 11.04 5.18
C MET A 52 -15.03 10.45 5.97
N TRP A 53 -14.03 11.25 6.31
CA TRP A 53 -12.83 10.82 6.98
C TRP A 53 -12.75 11.20 8.45
N ASP A 54 -13.69 12.02 8.97
CA ASP A 54 -13.61 12.62 10.31
C ASP A 54 -13.51 11.56 11.42
N ASP A 55 -14.30 10.48 11.35
CA ASP A 55 -14.33 9.40 12.35
C ASP A 55 -13.53 8.16 11.91
N SER A 56 -12.71 8.30 10.87
CA SER A 56 -11.96 7.17 10.35
C SER A 56 -10.79 6.80 11.25
N ILE A 57 -10.54 5.50 11.35
CA ILE A 57 -9.37 4.97 12.04
C ILE A 57 -8.12 5.36 11.28
N SER A 58 -7.08 5.83 11.97
CA SER A 58 -5.77 6.06 11.37
C SER A 58 -4.89 4.81 11.47
N PRO A 59 -4.62 4.08 10.38
CA PRO A 59 -3.67 2.98 10.40
C PRO A 59 -2.31 3.38 10.95
N LEU A 60 -1.87 4.62 10.68
CA LEU A 60 -0.59 5.16 11.13
C LEU A 60 -0.45 5.16 12.67
N THR A 61 -1.55 5.35 13.40
CA THR A 61 -1.55 5.34 14.86
C THR A 61 -1.73 3.95 15.44
N GLU A 62 -2.00 2.94 14.63
CA GLU A 62 -2.29 1.57 15.07
C GLU A 62 -1.23 0.54 14.62
N VAL A 63 -0.09 0.99 14.13
CA VAL A 63 0.99 0.12 13.64
C VAL A 63 1.42 -0.92 14.67
N ASP A 64 1.45 -0.56 15.95
CA ASP A 64 1.84 -1.48 17.03
C ASP A 64 0.93 -2.72 17.13
N LYS A 65 -0.33 -2.60 16.71
CA LYS A 65 -1.31 -3.69 16.72
C LYS A 65 -1.16 -4.66 15.56
N VAL A 66 -0.41 -4.29 14.52
CA VAL A 66 -0.18 -5.14 13.34
C VAL A 66 0.82 -6.24 13.71
N ASN A 67 0.43 -7.50 13.56
CA ASN A 67 1.24 -8.67 13.93
C ASN A 67 1.52 -9.61 12.74
N VAL A 68 1.23 -9.16 11.53
CA VAL A 68 1.45 -9.92 10.29
C VAL A 68 2.38 -9.15 9.36
N PRO A 69 3.08 -9.83 8.44
CA PRO A 69 3.87 -9.15 7.42
C PRO A 69 3.03 -8.17 6.60
N VAL A 70 3.60 -7.04 6.21
CA VAL A 70 2.94 -5.98 5.44
C VAL A 70 3.69 -5.72 4.15
N LEU A 71 3.01 -5.82 3.01
CA LEU A 71 3.50 -5.30 1.73
C LEU A 71 2.83 -3.95 1.45
N LEU A 72 3.63 -2.90 1.33
CA LEU A 72 3.19 -1.59 0.84
C LEU A 72 3.64 -1.42 -0.60
N ILE A 73 2.72 -0.94 -1.45
CA ILE A 73 3.02 -0.60 -2.85
C ILE A 73 2.47 0.79 -3.12
N HIS A 74 3.31 1.72 -3.64
CA HIS A 74 2.88 3.08 -3.91
C HIS A 74 3.60 3.68 -5.12
N GLY A 75 2.91 4.53 -5.88
CA GLY A 75 3.52 5.34 -6.92
C GLY A 75 4.11 6.62 -6.33
N ASP A 76 5.34 6.94 -6.68
CA ASP A 76 6.06 8.10 -6.12
C ASP A 76 5.52 9.45 -6.57
N VAL A 77 4.79 9.51 -7.70
CA VAL A 77 4.13 10.73 -8.20
C VAL A 77 2.61 10.69 -8.04
N ASP A 78 2.10 9.91 -7.11
CA ASP A 78 0.67 9.77 -6.84
C ASP A 78 0.04 11.10 -6.42
N GLN A 79 -0.87 11.62 -7.27
CA GLN A 79 -1.56 12.88 -7.06
C GLN A 79 -2.88 12.75 -6.31
N ARG A 80 -3.30 11.53 -6.01
CA ARG A 80 -4.56 11.26 -5.31
C ARG A 80 -4.34 10.92 -3.84
N VAL A 81 -3.40 10.06 -3.58
CA VAL A 81 -2.91 9.73 -2.23
C VAL A 81 -1.40 9.95 -2.23
N PRO A 82 -0.91 11.08 -1.73
CA PRO A 82 0.52 11.38 -1.77
C PRO A 82 1.38 10.25 -1.21
N VAL A 83 2.55 10.05 -1.78
CA VAL A 83 3.51 9.02 -1.35
C VAL A 83 3.91 9.15 0.13
N ASP A 84 3.81 10.36 0.70
CA ASP A 84 3.99 10.62 2.13
C ASP A 84 3.19 9.66 3.04
N HIS A 85 2.03 9.17 2.57
CA HIS A 85 1.24 8.18 3.28
C HIS A 85 2.01 6.86 3.46
N ALA A 86 2.62 6.38 2.38
CA ALA A 86 3.43 5.15 2.43
C ALA A 86 4.72 5.37 3.22
N GLU A 87 5.42 6.47 3.00
CA GLU A 87 6.68 6.79 3.67
C GLU A 87 6.53 6.89 5.19
N LYS A 88 5.51 7.61 5.67
CA LYS A 88 5.24 7.74 7.11
C LYS A 88 4.84 6.41 7.74
N TYR A 89 4.03 5.62 7.04
CA TYR A 89 3.63 4.30 7.54
C TYR A 89 4.83 3.34 7.57
N LEU A 90 5.67 3.36 6.52
CA LEU A 90 6.92 2.62 6.47
C LEU A 90 7.85 2.97 7.63
N ALA A 91 8.06 4.26 7.90
CA ALA A 91 8.87 4.70 9.04
C ALA A 91 8.35 4.14 10.36
N LYS A 92 7.03 4.13 10.56
CA LYS A 92 6.40 3.53 11.76
C LYS A 92 6.59 2.02 11.84
N LEU A 93 6.51 1.30 10.72
CA LEU A 93 6.78 -0.14 10.68
C LEU A 93 8.23 -0.45 11.08
N VAL A 94 9.19 0.35 10.58
CA VAL A 94 10.61 0.24 10.92
C VAL A 94 10.84 0.50 12.41
N ASP A 95 10.31 1.61 12.95
CA ASP A 95 10.44 1.97 14.36
C ASP A 95 9.85 0.89 15.28
N ALA A 96 8.71 0.34 14.90
CA ALA A 96 8.03 -0.73 15.65
C ALA A 96 8.61 -2.14 15.37
N LYS A 97 9.65 -2.25 14.54
CA LYS A 97 10.29 -3.51 14.13
C LYS A 97 9.31 -4.54 13.56
N LYS A 98 8.31 -4.06 12.81
CA LYS A 98 7.33 -4.91 12.13
C LYS A 98 7.91 -5.45 10.83
N GLN A 99 7.57 -6.70 10.49
CA GLN A 99 7.96 -7.31 9.22
C GLN A 99 7.23 -6.60 8.08
N HIS A 100 7.99 -6.10 7.11
CA HIS A 100 7.43 -5.34 6.00
C HIS A 100 8.28 -5.43 4.74
N THR A 101 7.62 -5.19 3.62
CA THR A 101 8.23 -4.98 2.30
C THR A 101 7.62 -3.72 1.70
N TYR A 102 8.44 -2.85 1.11
CA TYR A 102 7.99 -1.66 0.39
C TYR A 102 8.39 -1.73 -1.07
N VAL A 103 7.44 -1.47 -1.95
CA VAL A 103 7.66 -1.40 -3.40
C VAL A 103 7.20 -0.05 -3.89
N GLU A 104 8.14 0.76 -4.34
CA GLU A 104 7.88 2.02 -5.00
C GLU A 104 7.77 1.81 -6.51
N LEU A 105 6.73 2.38 -7.10
CA LEU A 105 6.53 2.39 -8.54
C LEU A 105 6.98 3.75 -9.06
N GLU A 106 8.23 3.83 -9.50
CA GLU A 106 8.87 5.08 -9.95
C GLU A 106 8.14 5.68 -11.15
N GLY A 107 7.74 6.95 -11.06
CA GLY A 107 6.99 7.68 -12.07
C GLY A 107 5.52 7.25 -12.20
N ALA A 108 5.01 6.42 -11.28
CA ALA A 108 3.63 5.98 -11.31
C ALA A 108 2.70 6.90 -10.52
N ASP A 109 1.55 7.22 -11.12
CA ASP A 109 0.44 7.88 -10.46
C ASP A 109 -0.55 6.84 -9.89
N HIS A 110 -1.62 7.30 -9.28
CA HIS A 110 -2.63 6.51 -8.58
C HIS A 110 -3.46 5.58 -9.46
N PHE A 111 -3.74 5.96 -10.69
CA PHE A 111 -4.67 5.26 -11.56
C PHE A 111 -4.02 4.09 -12.28
N SER A 112 -4.60 2.89 -12.14
CA SER A 112 -4.11 1.67 -12.78
C SER A 112 -4.06 1.75 -14.32
N ASN A 113 -4.88 2.60 -14.95
CA ASN A 113 -4.88 2.82 -16.39
C ASN A 113 -3.70 3.69 -16.88
N THR A 114 -3.05 4.41 -15.96
CA THR A 114 -1.85 5.22 -16.26
C THR A 114 -0.55 4.46 -15.99
N LEU A 115 -0.64 3.26 -15.40
CA LEU A 115 0.53 2.42 -15.18
C LEU A 115 1.06 1.84 -16.49
N PHE A 116 2.34 2.05 -16.74
CA PHE A 116 3.05 1.43 -17.86
C PHE A 116 3.28 -0.07 -17.64
N TYR A 117 3.76 -0.74 -18.68
CA TYR A 117 4.02 -2.18 -18.62
C TYR A 117 5.00 -2.57 -17.50
N ASN A 118 6.09 -1.83 -17.33
CA ASN A 118 7.07 -2.04 -16.27
C ASN A 118 6.47 -1.90 -14.87
N HIS A 119 5.60 -0.89 -14.64
CA HIS A 119 4.90 -0.71 -13.37
C HIS A 119 4.00 -1.92 -13.06
N LYS A 120 3.23 -2.37 -14.05
CA LYS A 120 2.36 -3.54 -13.90
C LYS A 120 3.15 -4.82 -13.64
N THR A 121 4.26 -5.00 -14.34
CA THR A 121 5.15 -6.15 -14.14
C THR A 121 5.71 -6.14 -12.73
N LEU A 122 6.25 -5.00 -12.26
CA LEU A 122 6.77 -4.87 -10.90
C LEU A 122 5.68 -5.09 -9.85
N LEU A 123 4.51 -4.46 -10.03
CA LEU A 123 3.36 -4.61 -9.14
C LEU A 123 2.96 -6.07 -8.96
N TYR A 124 2.67 -6.77 -10.07
CA TYR A 124 2.16 -8.14 -9.99
C TYR A 124 3.24 -9.15 -9.57
N SER A 125 4.48 -8.99 -10.02
CA SER A 125 5.57 -9.86 -9.57
C SER A 125 5.86 -9.69 -8.08
N SER A 126 5.82 -8.47 -7.57
CA SER A 126 5.99 -8.21 -6.14
C SER A 126 4.88 -8.84 -5.30
N ILE A 127 3.62 -8.72 -5.75
CA ILE A 127 2.48 -9.37 -5.09
C ILE A 127 2.64 -10.90 -5.09
N LEU A 128 2.96 -11.50 -6.24
CA LEU A 128 3.11 -12.95 -6.35
C LEU A 128 4.24 -13.49 -5.48
N ASN A 129 5.41 -12.83 -5.51
CA ASN A 129 6.54 -13.22 -4.66
C ASN A 129 6.21 -13.08 -3.18
N TYR A 130 5.57 -11.97 -2.80
CA TYR A 130 5.18 -11.73 -1.41
C TYR A 130 4.16 -12.77 -0.91
N LEU A 131 3.18 -13.13 -1.72
CA LEU A 131 2.21 -14.18 -1.38
C LEU A 131 2.89 -15.54 -1.17
N ALA A 132 3.89 -15.87 -1.98
CA ALA A 132 4.63 -17.11 -1.85
C ALA A 132 5.57 -17.11 -0.63
N ASP A 133 6.32 -16.02 -0.44
CA ASP A 133 7.42 -15.99 0.53
C ASP A 133 6.93 -15.65 1.95
N GLU A 134 5.91 -14.77 2.09
CA GLU A 134 5.54 -14.16 3.37
C GLU A 134 4.13 -14.55 3.87
N CYS A 135 3.24 -14.95 2.96
CA CYS A 135 1.86 -15.27 3.31
C CYS A 135 1.59 -16.76 3.53
N GLY A 136 2.61 -17.60 3.43
CA GLY A 136 2.48 -19.04 3.68
C GLY A 136 1.66 -19.80 2.65
N LEU A 137 1.60 -19.30 1.40
CA LEU A 137 0.87 -19.98 0.31
C LEU A 137 1.62 -21.19 -0.28
N GLU A 138 2.59 -21.74 0.42
CA GLU A 138 3.45 -22.81 -0.09
C GLU A 138 2.76 -24.12 -0.43
N ASN A 139 1.51 -24.35 -0.05
CA ASN A 139 0.88 -25.65 -0.24
C ASN A 139 -0.57 -25.56 -0.75
N GLY A 140 -0.74 -25.40 -2.05
CA GLY A 140 -1.96 -25.89 -2.67
C GLY A 140 -2.70 -25.02 -3.67
N MET A 141 -2.24 -23.81 -4.01
CA MET A 141 -2.96 -22.95 -4.97
C MET A 141 -2.14 -22.47 -6.18
N MET A 142 -0.91 -22.87 -6.34
CA MET A 142 -0.13 -22.57 -7.55
C MET A 142 0.11 -23.84 -8.36
N PRO A 143 -0.13 -23.84 -9.69
CA PRO A 143 0.38 -24.90 -10.54
C PRO A 143 1.91 -24.93 -10.46
N ALA A 144 2.50 -26.11 -10.53
CA ALA A 144 3.92 -26.44 -10.31
C ALA A 144 4.91 -25.82 -11.34
N THR A 145 4.73 -24.57 -11.70
CA THR A 145 5.71 -23.79 -12.47
C THR A 145 6.02 -22.54 -11.63
N SER A 146 7.07 -22.64 -10.82
CA SER A 146 7.65 -21.49 -10.14
C SER A 146 7.91 -20.39 -11.17
N PRO A 147 7.39 -19.16 -11.01
CA PRO A 147 7.83 -18.06 -11.83
C PRO A 147 9.31 -17.85 -11.54
N THR A 148 10.13 -17.89 -12.58
CA THR A 148 11.54 -17.54 -12.50
C THR A 148 11.65 -16.19 -11.82
N LYS A 149 12.40 -16.09 -10.71
CA LYS A 149 12.68 -14.83 -10.04
C LYS A 149 13.16 -13.83 -11.10
N ILE A 150 12.32 -12.86 -11.42
CA ILE A 150 12.69 -11.78 -12.31
C ILE A 150 13.43 -10.77 -11.43
N GLU A 151 14.74 -10.85 -11.40
CA GLU A 151 15.55 -9.80 -10.80
C GLU A 151 15.27 -8.50 -11.57
N PRO A 152 15.00 -7.39 -10.87
CA PRO A 152 14.83 -6.11 -11.52
C PRO A 152 16.13 -5.75 -12.24
N LYS A 153 16.12 -5.70 -13.58
CA LYS A 153 17.19 -5.09 -14.32
C LYS A 153 17.19 -3.60 -14.00
N VAL A 154 18.13 -3.20 -13.17
CA VAL A 154 18.48 -1.79 -13.00
C VAL A 154 18.87 -1.29 -14.37
N ALA A 155 18.08 -0.38 -14.95
CA ALA A 155 18.44 0.28 -16.20
C ALA A 155 19.70 1.10 -15.93
N GLN A 156 20.82 0.67 -16.49
CA GLN A 156 21.99 1.54 -16.59
C GLN A 156 21.63 2.66 -17.56
N GLN A 157 21.59 3.88 -17.04
CA GLN A 157 21.48 5.09 -17.85
C GLN A 157 22.74 5.27 -18.69
N PRO A 158 22.59 5.79 -19.94
CA PRO A 158 23.73 6.18 -20.76
C PRO A 158 24.43 7.43 -20.23
#